data_f979e34b801c6b1b87eb9d72ab4f8128
#
_entry.id   f979e34b801c6b1b87eb9d72ab4f8128
#
_cell.length_a   1.000
_cell.length_b   1.000
_cell.length_c   1.000
_cell.angle_alpha   90.00
_cell.angle_beta   90.00
_cell.angle_gamma   90.00
#
_symmetry.space_group_name_H-M   'P 1'
#
loop_
_entity.id
_entity.type
_entity.pdbx_description
1 polymer ?
#
loop_
_entity_poly.entity_id
_entity_poly.type
_entity_poly.pdbx_seq_one_letter_code
_entity_poly.pdbx_strand_id
1 'polypeptide(L)'
;PEPSQPYLVETPLTPHQSTPFSVGIESFIDEKMSIRTKTIDEIRISLNMMIEVWGDIPIGSLSREMSTNFKKYLRKLPINRKSNPKYRDKDLLELVNSDVKDTISTTTINKHLTWLSSFYEWSITHGYSNINPFKGMKLKKESRPRDTIRSL
;
A
#
# COMPACT_ATOMS: atom_id res chain seq x y z
N PRO A 1 33.74 -6.24 1.92
CA PRO A 1 33.20 -5.78 1.62
C PRO A 1 32.52 -5.00 2.00
N GLU A 2 32.18 -4.69 1.67
CA GLU A 2 31.54 -4.04 1.91
C GLU A 2 30.80 -4.02 2.64
N PRO A 3 31.17 -3.57 2.97
CA PRO A 3 30.42 -3.74 3.99
C PRO A 3 29.12 -3.79 3.62
N SER A 4 28.69 -4.78 3.79
CA SER A 4 27.40 -5.02 3.42
C SER A 4 26.49 -4.07 4.01
N GLN A 5 25.55 -3.67 3.29
CA GLN A 5 24.54 -2.79 3.75
C GLN A 5 23.58 -3.58 4.62
N PRO A 6 23.32 -3.12 5.84
CA PRO A 6 22.54 -3.92 6.77
C PRO A 6 21.14 -4.23 6.32
N TYR A 7 20.58 -3.41 5.43
CA TYR A 7 19.21 -3.63 4.98
C TYR A 7 19.12 -4.54 3.76
N LEU A 8 20.25 -4.98 3.21
CA LEU A 8 20.19 -5.89 2.08
C LEU A 8 19.83 -7.28 2.54
N VAL A 9 19.03 -7.95 1.74
CA VAL A 9 18.70 -9.33 2.00
C VAL A 9 19.91 -10.17 1.73
N GLU A 10 20.41 -10.87 2.72
CA GLU A 10 21.57 -11.71 2.55
C GLU A 10 21.24 -13.01 1.87
N THR A 11 20.01 -13.47 2.06
CA THR A 11 19.53 -14.68 1.43
C THR A 11 18.79 -14.32 0.16
N PRO A 12 19.13 -14.92 -0.97
CA PRO A 12 18.40 -14.64 -2.21
C PRO A 12 16.94 -15.01 -2.07
N LEU A 13 16.10 -14.32 -2.80
CA LEU A 13 14.68 -14.61 -2.81
C LEU A 13 14.43 -15.98 -3.42
N THR A 14 13.49 -16.72 -2.85
CA THR A 14 13.05 -17.98 -3.46
C THR A 14 12.28 -17.66 -4.74
N PRO A 15 12.04 -18.66 -5.60
CA PRO A 15 11.22 -18.41 -6.79
C PRO A 15 9.86 -17.80 -6.46
N HIS A 16 9.21 -18.27 -5.40
CA HIS A 16 7.93 -17.70 -4.96
C HIS A 16 8.07 -16.24 -4.57
N GLN A 17 9.11 -15.93 -3.81
CA GLN A 17 9.34 -14.56 -3.34
C GLN A 17 9.73 -13.62 -4.47
N SER A 18 10.16 -14.18 -5.61
CA SER A 18 10.48 -13.39 -6.80
C SER A 18 9.27 -13.10 -7.67
N THR A 19 8.10 -13.61 -7.28
CA THR A 19 6.85 -13.35 -8.02
C THR A 19 6.56 -11.86 -7.99
N PRO A 20 6.29 -11.26 -9.17
CA PRO A 20 6.04 -9.81 -9.21
C PRO A 20 4.67 -9.45 -8.64
N PHE A 21 4.52 -8.21 -8.23
CA PHE A 21 3.27 -7.72 -7.68
C PHE A 21 2.06 -8.05 -8.55
N SER A 22 2.18 -7.82 -9.86
CA SER A 22 1.03 -7.99 -10.75
C SER A 22 0.46 -9.41 -10.69
N VAL A 23 1.32 -10.40 -10.61
CA VAL A 23 0.89 -11.80 -10.55
C VAL A 23 0.25 -12.09 -9.19
N GLY A 24 0.89 -11.67 -8.11
CA GLY A 24 0.36 -11.92 -6.77
C GLY A 24 -0.95 -11.18 -6.52
N ILE A 25 -1.07 -9.96 -6.99
CA ILE A 25 -2.29 -9.18 -6.83
C ILE A 25 -3.47 -9.87 -7.50
N GLU A 26 -3.28 -10.36 -8.72
CA GLU A 26 -4.37 -11.06 -9.41
C GLU A 26 -4.76 -12.34 -8.69
N SER A 27 -3.79 -13.08 -8.17
CA SER A 27 -4.09 -14.29 -7.39
C SER A 27 -4.85 -13.97 -6.11
N PHE A 28 -4.45 -12.90 -5.44
CA PHE A 28 -5.12 -12.46 -4.22
C PHE A 28 -6.57 -12.06 -4.50
N ILE A 29 -6.77 -11.28 -5.57
CA ILE A 29 -8.10 -10.84 -5.95
C ILE A 29 -8.96 -12.01 -6.40
N ASP A 30 -8.36 -12.97 -7.10
CA ASP A 30 -9.09 -14.13 -7.58
C ASP A 30 -9.71 -14.91 -6.43
N GLU A 31 -9.05 -14.98 -5.29
CA GLU A 31 -9.59 -15.66 -4.12
C GLU A 31 -10.75 -14.88 -3.47
N LYS A 32 -10.99 -13.65 -3.90
CA LYS A 32 -12.03 -12.80 -3.34
C LYS A 32 -13.20 -12.61 -4.30
N MET A 33 -13.37 -13.53 -5.22
CA MET A 33 -14.40 -13.41 -6.26
C MET A 33 -15.81 -13.30 -5.72
N SER A 34 -16.06 -13.78 -4.50
CA SER A 34 -17.40 -13.70 -3.90
C SER A 34 -17.71 -12.31 -3.34
N ILE A 35 -16.72 -11.41 -3.32
CA ILE A 35 -16.92 -10.06 -2.80
C ILE A 35 -17.48 -9.17 -3.89
N ARG A 36 -18.19 -8.12 -3.50
CA ARG A 36 -18.81 -7.21 -4.45
C ARG A 36 -17.77 -6.57 -5.36
N THR A 37 -18.16 -6.33 -6.61
CA THR A 37 -17.28 -5.74 -7.63
C THR A 37 -16.67 -4.43 -7.17
N LYS A 38 -17.45 -3.58 -6.52
CA LYS A 38 -16.94 -2.29 -6.03
C LYS A 38 -15.78 -2.48 -5.05
N THR A 39 -15.90 -3.47 -4.16
CA THR A 39 -14.84 -3.74 -3.20
C THR A 39 -13.59 -4.27 -3.91
N ILE A 40 -13.78 -5.12 -4.91
CA ILE A 40 -12.66 -5.61 -5.72
C ILE A 40 -11.92 -4.45 -6.37
N ASP A 41 -12.68 -3.50 -6.93
CA ASP A 41 -12.05 -2.33 -7.55
C ASP A 41 -11.26 -1.51 -6.54
N GLU A 42 -11.78 -1.35 -5.32
CA GLU A 42 -11.08 -0.64 -4.26
C GLU A 42 -9.78 -1.35 -3.87
N ILE A 43 -9.84 -2.66 -3.76
CA ILE A 43 -8.65 -3.46 -3.45
C ILE A 43 -7.61 -3.27 -4.56
N ARG A 44 -8.03 -3.37 -5.80
CA ARG A 44 -7.14 -3.25 -6.95
C ARG A 44 -6.48 -1.87 -6.97
N ILE A 45 -7.23 -0.82 -6.70
CA ILE A 45 -6.69 0.53 -6.65
C ILE A 45 -5.60 0.62 -5.57
N SER A 46 -5.91 0.11 -4.37
CA SER A 46 -4.94 0.16 -3.26
C SER A 46 -3.66 -0.59 -3.59
N LEU A 47 -3.79 -1.80 -4.12
CA LEU A 47 -2.62 -2.63 -4.38
C LEU A 47 -1.81 -2.13 -5.58
N ASN A 48 -2.48 -1.63 -6.61
CA ASN A 48 -1.78 -1.13 -7.79
C ASN A 48 -0.96 0.13 -7.49
N MET A 49 -1.24 0.84 -6.41
CA MET A 49 -0.41 1.96 -6.03
C MET A 49 1.02 1.52 -5.73
N MET A 50 1.23 0.29 -5.27
CA MET A 50 2.58 -0.22 -5.07
C MET A 50 3.32 -0.28 -6.40
N ILE A 51 2.65 -0.71 -7.45
CA ILE A 51 3.26 -0.80 -8.77
C ILE A 51 3.56 0.60 -9.31
N GLU A 52 2.69 1.58 -9.05
CA GLU A 52 2.95 2.96 -9.45
C GLU A 52 4.22 3.51 -8.81
N VAL A 53 4.46 3.16 -7.54
CA VAL A 53 5.59 3.73 -6.80
C VAL A 53 6.89 2.97 -7.10
N TRP A 54 6.85 1.66 -7.08
CA TRP A 54 8.07 0.85 -7.15
C TRP A 54 8.24 0.08 -8.44
N GLY A 55 7.21 0.02 -9.28
CA GLY A 55 7.21 -0.84 -10.44
C GLY A 55 6.77 -2.24 -10.06
N ASP A 56 6.72 -3.11 -11.04
CA ASP A 56 6.26 -4.48 -10.84
C ASP A 56 7.40 -5.36 -10.32
N ILE A 57 7.82 -5.09 -9.10
CA ILE A 57 8.98 -5.75 -8.48
C ILE A 57 8.51 -6.98 -7.69
N PRO A 58 9.45 -7.83 -7.28
CA PRO A 58 9.10 -9.03 -6.50
C PRO A 58 8.41 -8.70 -5.18
N ILE A 59 7.38 -9.47 -4.87
CA ILE A 59 6.62 -9.29 -3.64
C ILE A 59 7.55 -9.39 -2.42
N GLY A 60 8.48 -10.32 -2.43
CA GLY A 60 9.37 -10.56 -1.29
C GLY A 60 10.46 -9.53 -1.12
N SER A 61 10.57 -8.56 -2.03
CA SER A 61 11.65 -7.57 -1.95
C SER A 61 11.29 -6.34 -1.12
N LEU A 62 10.04 -6.21 -0.68
CA LEU A 62 9.60 -5.00 0.01
C LEU A 62 10.07 -4.98 1.45
N SER A 63 10.69 -3.88 1.87
CA SER A 63 11.18 -3.70 3.24
C SER A 63 10.24 -2.79 4.02
N ARG A 64 10.41 -2.78 5.35
CA ARG A 64 9.64 -1.87 6.20
C ARG A 64 9.95 -0.41 5.89
N GLU A 65 11.19 -0.12 5.51
CA GLU A 65 11.56 1.24 5.16
C GLU A 65 10.78 1.72 3.93
N MET A 66 10.66 0.86 2.93
CA MET A 66 9.87 1.18 1.74
C MET A 66 8.43 1.44 2.10
N SER A 67 7.85 0.63 2.98
CA SER A 67 6.47 0.82 3.42
C SER A 67 6.27 2.10 4.21
N THR A 68 7.25 2.46 5.03
CA THR A 68 7.21 3.73 5.77
C THR A 68 7.18 4.90 4.80
N ASN A 69 8.01 4.85 3.76
CA ASN A 69 8.00 5.90 2.74
C ASN A 69 6.67 5.93 1.99
N PHE A 70 6.12 4.76 1.71
CA PHE A 70 4.83 4.69 1.03
C PHE A 70 3.72 5.35 1.85
N LYS A 71 3.74 5.15 3.16
CA LYS A 71 2.78 5.80 4.05
C LYS A 71 2.89 7.32 3.97
N LYS A 72 4.12 7.83 3.88
CA LYS A 72 4.32 9.27 3.71
C LYS A 72 3.73 9.75 2.40
N TYR A 73 3.87 8.97 1.33
CA TYR A 73 3.28 9.33 0.04
C TYR A 73 1.76 9.38 0.13
N LEU A 74 1.14 8.39 0.79
CA LEU A 74 -0.32 8.38 0.94
C LEU A 74 -0.84 9.66 1.59
N ARG A 75 -0.09 10.19 2.54
CA ARG A 75 -0.51 11.39 3.27
C ARG A 75 -0.48 12.65 2.41
N LYS A 76 0.13 12.57 1.23
CA LYS A 76 0.23 13.71 0.31
C LYS A 76 -0.66 13.58 -0.91
N LEU A 77 -1.42 12.50 -1.01
CA LEU A 77 -2.27 12.28 -2.18
C LEU A 77 -3.51 13.16 -2.13
N PRO A 78 -3.91 13.72 -3.28
CA PRO A 78 -5.14 14.50 -3.34
C PRO A 78 -6.37 13.61 -3.32
N ILE A 79 -7.49 14.17 -2.86
CA ILE A 79 -8.77 13.49 -2.98
C ILE A 79 -9.14 13.44 -4.46
N ASN A 80 -9.90 12.42 -4.84
CA ASN A 80 -10.45 12.29 -6.21
C ASN A 80 -9.40 12.38 -7.30
N ARG A 81 -8.21 11.81 -7.06
CA ARG A 81 -7.11 11.94 -8.02
C ARG A 81 -7.42 11.41 -9.40
N LYS A 82 -8.26 10.38 -9.50
CA LYS A 82 -8.58 9.77 -10.80
C LYS A 82 -9.69 10.49 -11.54
N SER A 83 -10.55 11.18 -10.83
CA SER A 83 -11.69 11.87 -11.45
C SER A 83 -11.46 13.37 -11.65
N ASN A 84 -10.54 13.98 -10.90
CA ASN A 84 -10.26 15.40 -11.02
C ASN A 84 -9.35 15.65 -12.21
N PRO A 85 -9.77 16.46 -13.21
CA PRO A 85 -8.94 16.72 -14.39
C PRO A 85 -7.56 17.26 -14.05
N LYS A 86 -7.43 17.94 -12.92
CA LYS A 86 -6.16 18.52 -12.50
C LYS A 86 -5.15 17.43 -12.15
N TYR A 87 -5.60 16.26 -11.70
CA TYR A 87 -4.74 15.21 -11.18
C TYR A 87 -4.79 13.89 -11.95
N ARG A 88 -5.83 13.68 -12.75
CA ARG A 88 -6.10 12.34 -13.28
C ARG A 88 -5.01 11.80 -14.22
N ASP A 89 -4.28 12.69 -14.87
CA ASP A 89 -3.23 12.28 -15.82
C ASP A 89 -1.85 12.20 -15.18
N LYS A 90 -1.77 12.40 -13.87
CA LYS A 90 -0.50 12.36 -13.14
C LYS A 90 -0.39 11.08 -12.35
N ASP A 91 0.84 10.52 -12.32
CA ASP A 91 1.04 9.34 -11.50
C ASP A 91 1.24 9.75 -10.04
N LEU A 92 1.31 8.74 -9.17
CA LEU A 92 1.37 8.95 -7.74
C LEU A 92 2.59 9.78 -7.33
N LEU A 93 3.75 9.48 -7.89
CA LEU A 93 4.98 10.20 -7.52
C LEU A 93 4.96 11.65 -7.98
N GLU A 94 4.37 11.92 -9.14
CA GLU A 94 4.19 13.29 -9.56
C GLU A 94 3.30 14.06 -8.59
N LEU A 95 2.23 13.43 -8.13
CA LEU A 95 1.28 14.07 -7.23
C LEU A 95 1.89 14.37 -5.87
N VAL A 96 2.68 13.43 -5.31
CA VAL A 96 3.27 13.66 -3.99
C VAL A 96 4.36 14.73 -4.02
N ASN A 97 4.88 15.04 -5.21
CA ASN A 97 5.86 16.10 -5.38
C ASN A 97 5.22 17.42 -5.82
N SER A 98 3.89 17.44 -5.91
CA SER A 98 3.14 18.65 -6.27
C SER A 98 2.59 19.31 -5.03
N ASP A 99 2.15 20.57 -5.19
CA ASP A 99 1.50 21.28 -4.10
C ASP A 99 0.01 20.94 -4.14
N VAL A 100 -0.39 19.98 -3.32
CA VAL A 100 -1.77 19.51 -3.24
C VAL A 100 -2.40 20.06 -1.97
N LYS A 101 -3.55 20.71 -2.11
CA LYS A 101 -4.22 21.33 -0.97
C LYS A 101 -5.15 20.39 -0.22
N ASP A 102 -5.95 19.63 -0.96
CA ASP A 102 -6.94 18.74 -0.34
C ASP A 102 -6.44 17.30 -0.44
N THR A 103 -5.87 16.81 0.65
CA THR A 103 -5.35 15.44 0.67
C THR A 103 -6.38 14.48 1.24
N ILE A 104 -6.20 13.19 0.94
CA ILE A 104 -7.13 12.18 1.41
C ILE A 104 -7.10 12.10 2.94
N SER A 105 -8.24 11.67 3.51
CA SER A 105 -8.40 11.62 4.96
C SER A 105 -7.61 10.46 5.57
N THR A 106 -7.38 10.55 6.88
CA THR A 106 -6.76 9.46 7.63
C THR A 106 -7.55 8.16 7.46
N THR A 107 -8.87 8.24 7.43
CA THR A 107 -9.71 7.06 7.21
C THR A 107 -9.39 6.40 5.87
N THR A 108 -9.26 7.20 4.81
CA THR A 108 -8.95 6.68 3.48
C THR A 108 -7.53 6.09 3.45
N ILE A 109 -6.57 6.78 4.05
CA ILE A 109 -5.20 6.27 4.14
C ILE A 109 -5.20 4.91 4.83
N ASN A 110 -5.89 4.80 5.96
CA ASN A 110 -5.94 3.55 6.71
C ASN A 110 -6.64 2.44 5.94
N LYS A 111 -7.61 2.79 5.11
CA LYS A 111 -8.28 1.81 4.25
C LYS A 111 -7.29 1.21 3.26
N HIS A 112 -6.47 2.06 2.63
CA HIS A 112 -5.44 1.56 1.73
C HIS A 112 -4.44 0.68 2.48
N LEU A 113 -3.99 1.14 3.66
CA LEU A 113 -3.02 0.37 4.44
C LEU A 113 -3.60 -0.98 4.89
N THR A 114 -4.90 -1.03 5.15
CA THR A 114 -5.56 -2.28 5.51
C THR A 114 -5.46 -3.29 4.37
N TRP A 115 -5.75 -2.85 3.13
CA TRP A 115 -5.67 -3.76 1.98
C TRP A 115 -4.23 -4.18 1.70
N LEU A 116 -3.27 -3.25 1.83
CA LEU A 116 -1.86 -3.57 1.64
C LEU A 116 -1.38 -4.59 2.67
N SER A 117 -1.76 -4.39 3.93
CA SER A 117 -1.41 -5.32 4.99
C SER A 117 -2.06 -6.69 4.77
N SER A 118 -3.32 -6.68 4.36
CA SER A 118 -4.06 -7.92 4.09
C SER A 118 -3.39 -8.71 2.97
N PHE A 119 -2.98 -8.03 1.90
CA PHE A 119 -2.27 -8.66 0.80
C PHE A 119 -0.96 -9.31 1.28
N TYR A 120 -0.22 -8.63 2.15
CA TYR A 120 1.04 -9.19 2.63
C TYR A 120 0.83 -10.32 3.63
N GLU A 121 -0.23 -10.31 4.45
CA GLU A 121 -0.54 -11.46 5.28
C GLU A 121 -0.87 -12.68 4.41
N TRP A 122 -1.65 -12.46 3.36
CA TRP A 122 -1.91 -13.51 2.38
C TRP A 122 -0.62 -13.97 1.72
N SER A 123 0.27 -13.05 1.40
CA SER A 123 1.55 -13.36 0.76
C SER A 123 2.44 -14.21 1.66
N ILE A 124 2.45 -13.95 2.95
CA ILE A 124 3.20 -14.78 3.91
C ILE A 124 2.65 -16.20 3.90
N THR A 125 1.33 -16.32 3.96
CA THR A 125 0.68 -17.63 3.97
C THR A 125 1.04 -18.45 2.74
N HIS A 126 1.19 -17.80 1.59
CA HIS A 126 1.44 -18.49 0.33
C HIS A 126 2.92 -18.52 -0.07
N GLY A 127 3.81 -18.04 0.81
CA GLY A 127 5.25 -18.13 0.55
C GLY A 127 5.82 -17.05 -0.35
N TYR A 128 5.05 -16.00 -0.63
CA TYR A 128 5.53 -14.91 -1.48
C TYR A 128 6.35 -13.88 -0.71
N SER A 129 6.28 -13.89 0.60
CA SER A 129 7.03 -12.96 1.43
C SER A 129 7.27 -13.58 2.80
N ASN A 130 8.32 -13.15 3.47
CA ASN A 130 8.61 -13.59 4.85
C ASN A 130 8.07 -12.62 5.89
N ILE A 131 7.74 -11.39 5.48
CA ILE A 131 7.27 -10.38 6.42
C ILE A 131 6.08 -9.64 5.84
N ASN A 132 5.34 -8.96 6.71
CA ASN A 132 4.32 -8.01 6.30
C ASN A 132 4.87 -6.61 6.59
N PRO A 133 5.43 -5.94 5.57
CA PRO A 133 6.06 -4.62 5.81
C PRO A 133 5.05 -3.52 6.13
N PHE A 134 3.76 -3.77 5.97
CA PHE A 134 2.72 -2.79 6.32
C PHE A 134 2.08 -3.04 7.67
N LYS A 135 2.54 -4.07 8.40
CA LYS A 135 1.93 -4.40 9.68
C LYS A 135 2.11 -3.27 10.67
N GLY A 136 1.02 -2.85 11.30
CA GLY A 136 1.06 -1.79 12.30
C GLY A 136 1.25 -0.39 11.74
N MET A 137 1.07 -0.20 10.44
CA MET A 137 1.33 1.08 9.79
C MET A 137 0.18 2.08 9.84
N LYS A 138 -1.01 1.65 10.24
CA LYS A 138 -2.16 2.55 10.24
C LYS A 138 -1.91 3.79 11.07
N LEU A 139 -2.41 4.92 10.58
CA LEU A 139 -2.33 6.17 11.30
C LEU A 139 -3.37 6.19 12.42
N LYS A 140 -2.99 6.82 13.52
CA LYS A 140 -3.93 7.02 14.61
C LYS A 140 -4.85 8.16 14.24
N LYS A 141 -6.17 7.93 14.35
CA LYS A 141 -7.14 8.97 14.06
C LYS A 141 -7.17 9.98 15.19
N GLU A 142 -7.32 11.25 14.82
CA GLU A 142 -7.50 12.29 15.81
C GLU A 142 -8.91 12.21 16.37
N SER A 143 -9.03 12.40 17.69
CA SER A 143 -10.34 12.48 18.31
C SER A 143 -10.96 13.83 18.00
N ARG A 144 -12.22 13.83 17.58
CA ARG A 144 -12.97 15.06 17.41
C ARG A 144 -13.69 15.36 18.70
N PRO A 145 -13.93 16.64 19.01
CA PRO A 145 -14.63 16.98 20.25
C PRO A 145 -15.94 16.23 20.43
N ARG A 146 -16.69 16.06 19.34
CA ARG A 146 -17.96 15.36 19.38
C ARG A 146 -17.78 13.89 19.77
N ASP A 147 -16.76 13.26 19.23
CA ASP A 147 -16.49 11.87 19.53
C ASP A 147 -16.05 11.71 20.98
N THR A 148 -15.28 12.66 21.46
CA THR A 148 -14.85 12.68 22.85
C THR A 148 -16.05 12.77 23.79
N ILE A 149 -16.98 13.63 23.47
CA ILE A 149 -18.19 13.80 24.28
C ILE A 149 -18.99 12.54 24.32
N ARG A 150 -19.14 11.86 23.19
CA ARG A 150 -19.95 10.67 23.12
C ARG A 150 -19.32 9.48 23.81
N SER A 151 -18.04 9.50 24.02
CA SER A 151 -17.40 8.39 24.70
C SER A 151 -17.54 8.46 26.21
N LEU A 152 -18.14 9.48 26.71
CA LEU A 152 -18.41 9.61 28.14
C LEU A 152 -19.53 8.69 28.63
#